data_c820287dc48d34f747e2720d5e66ec81
#
_entry.id   c820287dc48d34f747e2720d5e66ec81
#
_cell.length_a   1.000
_cell.length_b   1.000
_cell.length_c   1.000
_cell.angle_alpha   90.00
_cell.angle_beta   90.00
_cell.angle_gamma   90.00
#
_symmetry.space_group_name_H-M   'P 1'
#
loop_
_entity.id
_entity.type
_entity.pdbx_description
1 polymer ?
#
loop_
_entity_poly.entity_id
_entity_poly.type
_entity_poly.pdbx_seq_one_letter_code
_entity_poly.pdbx_strand_id
1 'polypeptide(L)'
;MSILIKNISHNNQICDIFIENSRFARIAPQLEQTADTVIDGSGHAILPGFYNTHTHAAMSILRGFGDNKPLFEWLSEDIWPVENQLTADDIYIASKLAILEMIKSGTVFFSDMYFFPEATIRAIDEMGIRAAVSVVEMDMFDPERTKEKQKLTLNWLQQPNPCPDRLIKAVSCHAVYTVSEELFKWTAELAHEQGLHLHIHACETDKEVCDCRGKYSVSPIVKFAEWNLLGPKTVLAHAIHLDDEDIKLIKQSGTFLTTNPASNLKLVSGLFPFQKLQQELPGKITLGTDGASSNNNLSMLEEMKLFSLVSKWQAQNALAGLDKDIFAAATRNGARAFGLNAGIIAEGALADCILVDLNNPFITPCYNLFSNMVYAADSSCIS
;
A
#
# COMPACT_ATOMS: atom_id res chain seq x y z
N MET A 1 6.46 3.77 26.87
CA MET A 1 6.26 2.31 26.83
C MET A 1 7.49 1.68 26.18
N SER A 2 8.06 0.67 26.82
CA SER A 2 9.21 -0.09 26.35
C SER A 2 8.89 -1.58 26.27
N ILE A 3 9.50 -2.27 25.30
CA ILE A 3 9.31 -3.72 25.08
C ILE A 3 10.70 -4.35 24.95
N LEU A 4 10.90 -5.47 25.62
CA LEU A 4 12.08 -6.32 25.45
C LEU A 4 11.64 -7.67 24.87
N ILE A 5 12.05 -7.96 23.64
CA ILE A 5 11.85 -9.26 23.02
C ILE A 5 13.13 -10.06 23.25
N LYS A 6 13.02 -11.21 23.93
CA LYS A 6 14.13 -12.10 24.24
C LYS A 6 14.17 -13.33 23.36
N ASN A 7 15.39 -13.82 23.11
CA ASN A 7 15.62 -15.10 22.41
C ASN A 7 15.01 -15.19 21.01
N ILE A 8 14.86 -14.06 20.31
CA ILE A 8 14.25 -14.02 18.96
C ILE A 8 15.27 -14.32 17.87
N SER A 9 14.87 -15.04 16.84
CA SER A 9 15.71 -15.25 15.66
C SER A 9 15.66 -14.01 14.73
N HIS A 10 16.83 -13.41 14.51
CA HIS A 10 17.02 -12.35 13.52
C HIS A 10 18.21 -12.67 12.64
N ASN A 11 18.01 -12.73 11.31
CA ASN A 11 19.05 -13.10 10.33
C ASN A 11 19.76 -14.44 10.69
N ASN A 12 19.01 -15.44 11.12
CA ASN A 12 19.49 -16.76 11.57
C ASN A 12 20.41 -16.72 12.82
N GLN A 13 20.35 -15.66 13.61
CA GLN A 13 21.03 -15.53 14.88
C GLN A 13 20.02 -15.23 15.98
N ILE A 14 20.21 -15.84 17.15
CA ILE A 14 19.40 -15.55 18.32
C ILE A 14 19.92 -14.27 18.97
N CYS A 15 19.01 -13.34 19.24
CA CYS A 15 19.31 -12.07 19.89
C CYS A 15 18.15 -11.60 20.76
N ASP A 16 18.41 -10.56 21.55
CA ASP A 16 17.40 -9.77 22.24
C ASP A 16 17.23 -8.43 21.55
N ILE A 17 16.00 -7.91 21.55
CA ILE A 17 15.65 -6.64 20.93
C ILE A 17 14.93 -5.76 21.95
N PHE A 18 15.48 -4.59 22.22
CA PHE A 18 14.85 -3.57 23.05
C PHE A 18 14.21 -2.50 22.20
N ILE A 19 12.93 -2.27 22.42
CA ILE A 19 12.10 -1.27 21.74
C ILE A 19 11.74 -0.19 22.76
N GLU A 20 11.99 1.05 22.39
CA GLU A 20 11.64 2.23 23.18
C GLU A 20 11.17 3.36 22.26
N ASN A 21 10.17 4.11 22.66
CA ASN A 21 9.60 5.23 21.87
C ASN A 21 9.26 4.81 20.42
N SER A 22 8.64 3.62 20.28
CA SER A 22 8.24 3.02 18.99
C SER A 22 9.40 2.74 18.02
N ARG A 23 10.65 2.63 18.53
CA ARG A 23 11.84 2.35 17.70
C ARG A 23 12.62 1.18 18.27
N PHE A 24 13.32 0.46 17.39
CA PHE A 24 14.35 -0.48 17.79
C PHE A 24 15.51 0.31 18.41
N ALA A 25 15.55 0.34 19.74
CA ALA A 25 16.57 1.10 20.47
C ALA A 25 17.89 0.33 20.54
N ARG A 26 17.84 -1.01 20.69
CA ARG A 26 19.04 -1.86 20.75
C ARG A 26 18.75 -3.28 20.28
N ILE A 27 19.71 -3.86 19.57
CA ILE A 27 19.70 -5.27 19.12
C ILE A 27 21.04 -5.87 19.49
N ALA A 28 21.04 -6.91 20.34
CA ALA A 28 22.28 -7.56 20.79
C ALA A 28 22.02 -9.03 21.17
N PRO A 29 23.08 -9.89 21.24
CA PRO A 29 22.92 -11.30 21.62
C PRO A 29 22.26 -11.51 22.98
N GLN A 30 22.44 -10.58 23.91
CA GLN A 30 21.83 -10.58 25.22
C GLN A 30 21.70 -9.16 25.75
N LEU A 31 20.53 -8.83 26.29
CA LEU A 31 20.20 -7.53 26.87
C LEU A 31 19.70 -7.69 28.32
N GLU A 32 20.16 -6.79 29.20
CA GLU A 32 19.78 -6.75 30.61
C GLU A 32 18.84 -5.59 30.96
N GLN A 33 18.35 -4.87 29.92
CA GLN A 33 17.42 -3.74 30.09
C GLN A 33 16.12 -4.21 30.73
N THR A 34 15.61 -3.40 31.66
CA THR A 34 14.24 -3.52 32.14
C THR A 34 13.28 -2.89 31.14
N ALA A 35 12.12 -3.49 30.96
CA ALA A 35 11.08 -3.00 30.05
C ALA A 35 9.70 -3.10 30.70
N ASP A 36 8.74 -2.29 30.23
CA ASP A 36 7.36 -2.36 30.67
C ASP A 36 6.70 -3.69 30.29
N THR A 37 7.13 -4.27 29.16
CA THR A 37 6.68 -5.57 28.65
C THR A 37 7.87 -6.41 28.20
N VAL A 38 7.90 -7.68 28.60
CA VAL A 38 8.89 -8.66 28.13
C VAL A 38 8.16 -9.74 27.34
N ILE A 39 8.64 -10.00 26.12
CA ILE A 39 8.12 -11.04 25.23
C ILE A 39 9.20 -12.12 25.08
N ASP A 40 8.83 -13.39 25.28
CA ASP A 40 9.69 -14.51 24.92
C ASP A 40 9.52 -14.83 23.42
N GLY A 41 10.55 -14.55 22.65
CA GLY A 41 10.61 -14.80 21.21
C GLY A 41 11.16 -16.19 20.82
N SER A 42 11.35 -17.09 21.81
CA SER A 42 11.84 -18.44 21.55
C SER A 42 10.97 -19.16 20.52
N GLY A 43 11.60 -19.75 19.50
CA GLY A 43 10.89 -20.42 18.41
C GLY A 43 10.28 -19.49 17.34
N HIS A 44 10.50 -18.16 17.48
CA HIS A 44 10.02 -17.19 16.49
C HIS A 44 11.17 -16.49 15.78
N ALA A 45 10.89 -16.01 14.58
CA ALA A 45 11.72 -15.04 13.87
C ALA A 45 11.05 -13.67 13.86
N ILE A 46 11.86 -12.61 13.93
CA ILE A 46 11.37 -11.24 13.72
C ILE A 46 11.61 -10.80 12.28
N LEU A 47 10.58 -10.27 11.64
CA LEU A 47 10.64 -9.67 10.32
C LEU A 47 9.98 -8.28 10.34
N PRO A 48 10.34 -7.36 9.43
CA PRO A 48 9.57 -6.13 9.27
C PRO A 48 8.13 -6.47 8.86
N GLY A 49 7.16 -5.75 9.41
CA GLY A 49 5.77 -5.85 9.02
C GLY A 49 5.52 -5.31 7.61
N PHE A 50 4.36 -5.66 7.03
CA PHE A 50 4.02 -5.32 5.67
C PHE A 50 3.46 -3.90 5.54
N TYR A 51 3.84 -3.23 4.46
CA TYR A 51 3.40 -1.90 4.05
C TYR A 51 2.50 -2.03 2.83
N ASN A 52 1.19 -2.03 3.05
CA ASN A 52 0.18 -2.06 2.01
C ASN A 52 0.01 -0.65 1.43
N THR A 53 0.61 -0.40 0.28
CA THR A 53 0.76 0.95 -0.27
C THR A 53 -0.39 1.41 -1.15
N HIS A 54 -1.42 0.60 -1.32
CA HIS A 54 -2.67 0.95 -1.98
C HIS A 54 -3.83 0.11 -1.47
N THR A 55 -4.82 0.77 -0.88
CA THR A 55 -6.09 0.16 -0.47
C THR A 55 -7.27 1.11 -0.65
N HIS A 56 -8.46 0.50 -0.61
CA HIS A 56 -9.75 1.10 -0.33
C HIS A 56 -10.34 0.36 0.88
N ALA A 57 -9.83 0.67 2.08
CA ALA A 57 -10.04 -0.15 3.26
C ALA A 57 -11.53 -0.43 3.55
N ALA A 58 -12.38 0.60 3.44
CA ALA A 58 -13.81 0.45 3.70
C ALA A 58 -14.55 -0.40 2.64
N MET A 59 -13.95 -0.73 1.50
CA MET A 59 -14.51 -1.73 0.56
C MET A 59 -14.56 -3.14 1.15
N SER A 60 -14.05 -3.37 2.36
CA SER A 60 -14.28 -4.61 3.09
C SER A 60 -15.77 -4.96 3.26
N ILE A 61 -16.66 -3.96 3.28
CA ILE A 61 -18.12 -4.16 3.31
C ILE A 61 -18.68 -4.70 1.99
N LEU A 62 -17.95 -4.53 0.89
CA LEU A 62 -18.32 -4.96 -0.46
C LEU A 62 -17.62 -6.25 -0.90
N ARG A 63 -17.02 -6.98 0.03
CA ARG A 63 -16.29 -8.23 -0.24
C ARG A 63 -17.19 -9.26 -0.96
N GLY A 64 -16.79 -9.70 -2.17
CA GLY A 64 -17.55 -10.62 -2.99
C GLY A 64 -18.79 -10.03 -3.65
N PHE A 65 -18.94 -8.70 -3.63
CA PHE A 65 -20.04 -8.01 -4.31
C PHE A 65 -19.62 -7.59 -5.71
N GLY A 66 -20.49 -7.84 -6.71
CA GLY A 66 -20.27 -7.41 -8.11
C GLY A 66 -19.19 -8.18 -8.86
N ASP A 67 -18.86 -9.43 -8.46
CA ASP A 67 -17.82 -10.24 -9.10
C ASP A 67 -18.09 -10.54 -10.59
N ASN A 68 -17.00 -10.87 -11.32
CA ASN A 68 -17.01 -11.35 -12.72
C ASN A 68 -17.44 -10.31 -13.77
N LYS A 69 -17.05 -9.07 -13.58
CA LYS A 69 -17.23 -7.97 -14.56
C LYS A 69 -15.92 -7.28 -14.89
N PRO A 70 -15.76 -6.70 -16.11
CA PRO A 70 -14.68 -5.78 -16.43
C PRO A 70 -14.74 -4.52 -15.57
N LEU A 71 -13.58 -3.86 -15.34
CA LEU A 71 -13.42 -2.72 -14.43
C LEU A 71 -14.51 -1.64 -14.60
N PHE A 72 -14.72 -1.14 -15.81
CA PHE A 72 -15.64 -0.01 -16.02
C PHE A 72 -17.12 -0.36 -15.79
N GLU A 73 -17.53 -1.57 -16.18
CA GLU A 73 -18.88 -2.08 -15.92
C GLU A 73 -19.06 -2.37 -14.43
N TRP A 74 -18.06 -2.98 -13.80
CA TRP A 74 -18.02 -3.24 -12.36
C TRP A 74 -18.16 -1.95 -11.55
N LEU A 75 -17.40 -0.89 -11.88
CA LEU A 75 -17.49 0.40 -11.21
C LEU A 75 -18.85 1.05 -11.39
N SER A 76 -19.36 1.14 -12.64
CA SER A 76 -20.55 1.93 -12.96
C SER A 76 -21.87 1.25 -12.57
N GLU A 77 -21.93 -0.08 -12.66
CA GLU A 77 -23.15 -0.85 -12.41
C GLU A 77 -23.29 -1.34 -10.98
N ASP A 78 -22.17 -1.70 -10.34
CA ASP A 78 -22.19 -2.33 -9.02
C ASP A 78 -21.63 -1.41 -7.93
N ILE A 79 -20.42 -0.89 -8.08
CA ILE A 79 -19.70 -0.22 -7.00
C ILE A 79 -20.22 1.17 -6.71
N TRP A 80 -20.16 2.10 -7.66
CA TRP A 80 -20.58 3.48 -7.44
C TRP A 80 -22.03 3.63 -6.98
N PRO A 81 -23.02 2.84 -7.47
CA PRO A 81 -24.40 2.91 -6.95
C PRO A 81 -24.51 2.56 -5.46
N VAL A 82 -23.69 1.65 -4.96
CA VAL A 82 -23.67 1.28 -3.53
C VAL A 82 -22.85 2.29 -2.73
N GLU A 83 -21.68 2.69 -3.19
CA GLU A 83 -20.83 3.68 -2.53
C GLU A 83 -21.55 5.01 -2.29
N ASN A 84 -22.40 5.44 -3.22
CA ASN A 84 -23.21 6.65 -3.08
C ASN A 84 -24.24 6.59 -1.93
N GLN A 85 -24.47 5.40 -1.34
CA GLN A 85 -25.38 5.19 -0.22
C GLN A 85 -24.65 5.01 1.12
N LEU A 86 -23.33 4.82 1.10
CA LEU A 86 -22.55 4.60 2.30
C LEU A 86 -22.49 5.87 3.16
N THR A 87 -22.54 5.68 4.45
CA THR A 87 -22.43 6.73 5.48
C THR A 87 -21.06 6.69 6.15
N ALA A 88 -20.72 7.75 6.89
CA ALA A 88 -19.49 7.77 7.69
C ALA A 88 -19.43 6.63 8.73
N ASP A 89 -20.56 6.19 9.28
CA ASP A 89 -20.62 5.07 10.22
C ASP A 89 -20.34 3.73 9.51
N ASP A 90 -20.82 3.54 8.29
CA ASP A 90 -20.50 2.37 7.47
C ASP A 90 -19.00 2.32 7.18
N ILE A 91 -18.41 3.44 6.77
CA ILE A 91 -16.97 3.57 6.50
C ILE A 91 -16.14 3.27 7.75
N TYR A 92 -16.56 3.79 8.92
CA TYR A 92 -15.89 3.52 10.19
C TYR A 92 -15.85 2.02 10.53
N ILE A 93 -17.02 1.35 10.48
CA ILE A 93 -17.13 -0.08 10.81
C ILE A 93 -16.35 -0.92 9.80
N ALA A 94 -16.50 -0.63 8.50
CA ALA A 94 -15.80 -1.33 7.45
C ALA A 94 -14.28 -1.15 7.53
N SER A 95 -13.79 0.06 7.83
CA SER A 95 -12.37 0.32 8.06
C SER A 95 -11.83 -0.45 9.26
N LYS A 96 -12.58 -0.58 10.35
CA LYS A 96 -12.17 -1.43 11.50
C LYS A 96 -12.03 -2.90 11.11
N LEU A 97 -12.97 -3.42 10.32
CA LEU A 97 -12.89 -4.79 9.81
C LEU A 97 -11.65 -5.00 8.93
N ALA A 98 -11.40 -4.05 8.01
CA ALA A 98 -10.21 -4.08 7.16
C ALA A 98 -8.91 -4.03 7.97
N ILE A 99 -8.83 -3.13 8.95
CA ILE A 99 -7.65 -2.99 9.82
C ILE A 99 -7.42 -4.27 10.63
N LEU A 100 -8.48 -4.88 11.16
CA LEU A 100 -8.36 -6.15 11.89
C LEU A 100 -7.78 -7.26 11.01
N GLU A 101 -8.25 -7.38 9.77
CA GLU A 101 -7.72 -8.35 8.80
C GLU A 101 -6.25 -8.06 8.46
N MET A 102 -5.92 -6.80 8.20
CA MET A 102 -4.55 -6.35 7.91
C MET A 102 -3.60 -6.66 9.07
N ILE A 103 -3.96 -6.33 10.32
CA ILE A 103 -3.14 -6.63 11.50
C ILE A 103 -2.93 -8.15 11.63
N LYS A 104 -3.98 -8.95 11.49
CA LYS A 104 -3.91 -10.42 11.59
C LYS A 104 -3.07 -11.06 10.50
N SER A 105 -2.91 -10.41 9.36
CA SER A 105 -2.05 -10.86 8.25
C SER A 105 -0.67 -10.18 8.21
N GLY A 106 -0.30 -9.42 9.26
CA GLY A 106 1.04 -8.83 9.43
C GLY A 106 1.25 -7.47 8.77
N THR A 107 0.18 -6.82 8.31
CA THR A 107 0.25 -5.44 7.81
C THR A 107 0.34 -4.45 8.97
N VAL A 108 1.34 -3.58 8.93
CA VAL A 108 1.61 -2.56 9.95
C VAL A 108 1.34 -1.14 9.47
N PHE A 109 1.21 -0.98 8.18
CA PHE A 109 0.91 0.29 7.50
C PHE A 109 0.02 0.04 6.29
N PHE A 110 -0.95 0.93 6.06
CA PHE A 110 -1.70 0.96 4.80
C PHE A 110 -1.87 2.39 4.27
N SER A 111 -1.97 2.53 2.94
CA SER A 111 -2.32 3.79 2.27
C SER A 111 -3.74 3.67 1.75
N ASP A 112 -4.63 4.52 2.27
CA ASP A 112 -6.06 4.52 1.96
C ASP A 112 -6.45 5.69 1.06
N MET A 113 -7.24 5.40 0.04
CA MET A 113 -7.85 6.36 -0.86
C MET A 113 -9.35 6.09 -0.87
N TYR A 114 -10.13 6.82 -0.03
CA TYR A 114 -11.57 6.56 0.04
C TYR A 114 -12.38 7.80 0.48
N PHE A 115 -13.70 7.61 0.64
CA PHE A 115 -14.63 8.62 1.13
C PHE A 115 -14.61 8.69 2.66
N PHE A 116 -15.07 9.81 3.24
CA PHE A 116 -15.16 10.03 4.70
C PHE A 116 -13.86 9.69 5.46
N PRO A 117 -12.73 10.33 5.10
CA PRO A 117 -11.43 10.00 5.68
C PRO A 117 -11.38 10.14 7.20
N GLU A 118 -12.20 11.02 7.79
CA GLU A 118 -12.35 11.17 9.25
C GLU A 118 -12.88 9.90 9.92
N ALA A 119 -13.73 9.14 9.25
CA ALA A 119 -14.24 7.87 9.75
C ALA A 119 -13.15 6.79 9.75
N THR A 120 -12.35 6.70 8.66
CA THR A 120 -11.17 5.84 8.59
C THR A 120 -10.13 6.22 9.63
N ILE A 121 -9.86 7.52 9.83
CA ILE A 121 -8.91 8.01 10.84
C ILE A 121 -9.34 7.62 12.25
N ARG A 122 -10.61 7.71 12.57
CA ARG A 122 -11.13 7.25 13.85
C ARG A 122 -10.86 5.76 14.07
N ALA A 123 -11.06 4.93 13.05
CA ALA A 123 -10.73 3.50 13.10
C ALA A 123 -9.22 3.26 13.30
N ILE A 124 -8.36 4.02 12.60
CA ILE A 124 -6.91 3.96 12.74
C ILE A 124 -6.46 4.29 14.16
N ASP A 125 -7.02 5.36 14.75
CA ASP A 125 -6.63 5.79 16.09
C ASP A 125 -7.02 4.75 17.15
N GLU A 126 -8.23 4.21 17.07
CA GLU A 126 -8.73 3.17 17.99
C GLU A 126 -7.98 1.84 17.83
N MET A 127 -7.66 1.43 16.61
CA MET A 127 -7.01 0.12 16.32
C MET A 127 -5.49 0.14 16.45
N GLY A 128 -4.87 1.32 16.45
CA GLY A 128 -3.44 1.48 16.72
C GLY A 128 -2.50 1.26 15.52
N ILE A 129 -3.01 1.01 14.32
CA ILE A 129 -2.22 0.82 13.10
C ILE A 129 -1.65 2.13 12.56
N ARG A 130 -0.61 2.08 11.76
CA ARG A 130 -0.07 3.22 11.00
C ARG A 130 -0.73 3.32 9.62
N ALA A 131 -0.99 4.54 9.14
CA ALA A 131 -1.57 4.73 7.82
C ALA A 131 -1.19 6.06 7.15
N ALA A 132 -1.34 6.11 5.82
CA ALA A 132 -1.55 7.33 5.05
C ALA A 132 -3.00 7.37 4.59
N VAL A 133 -3.70 8.48 4.80
CA VAL A 133 -5.11 8.63 4.41
C VAL A 133 -5.29 9.83 3.53
N SER A 134 -6.01 9.65 2.43
CA SER A 134 -6.35 10.71 1.49
C SER A 134 -7.84 10.77 1.20
N VAL A 135 -8.36 11.98 0.93
CA VAL A 135 -9.66 12.16 0.28
C VAL A 135 -9.50 11.78 -1.18
N VAL A 136 -10.43 11.01 -1.72
CA VAL A 136 -10.45 10.72 -3.16
C VAL A 136 -11.06 11.88 -3.92
N GLU A 137 -10.24 12.53 -4.76
CA GLU A 137 -10.68 13.55 -5.69
C GLU A 137 -11.24 12.89 -6.94
N MET A 138 -12.52 13.14 -7.20
CA MET A 138 -13.27 12.64 -8.36
C MET A 138 -14.40 13.61 -8.65
N ASP A 139 -14.24 14.48 -9.68
CA ASP A 139 -15.21 15.51 -10.04
C ASP A 139 -16.07 15.16 -11.26
N MET A 140 -15.75 14.04 -11.95
CA MET A 140 -16.43 13.60 -13.17
C MET A 140 -16.51 14.68 -14.24
N PHE A 141 -15.49 15.56 -14.32
CA PHE A 141 -15.38 16.71 -15.23
C PHE A 141 -16.48 17.78 -15.03
N ASP A 142 -17.13 17.82 -13.85
CA ASP A 142 -18.14 18.83 -13.49
C ASP A 142 -17.47 19.97 -12.70
N PRO A 143 -17.46 21.23 -13.21
CA PRO A 143 -16.81 22.35 -12.53
C PRO A 143 -17.38 22.69 -11.14
N GLU A 144 -18.66 22.41 -10.89
CA GLU A 144 -19.21 22.64 -9.54
C GLU A 144 -18.73 21.57 -8.55
N ARG A 145 -18.63 20.32 -9.00
CA ARG A 145 -18.00 19.26 -8.20
C ARG A 145 -16.50 19.51 -7.95
N THR A 146 -15.79 20.09 -8.94
CA THR A 146 -14.39 20.50 -8.74
C THR A 146 -14.26 21.42 -7.54
N LYS A 147 -15.07 22.49 -7.45
CA LYS A 147 -15.06 23.46 -6.33
C LYS A 147 -15.44 22.79 -5.00
N GLU A 148 -16.43 21.90 -5.03
CA GLU A 148 -16.85 21.15 -3.85
C GLU A 148 -15.69 20.28 -3.33
N LYS A 149 -15.02 19.52 -4.21
CA LYS A 149 -13.90 18.66 -3.85
C LYS A 149 -12.72 19.45 -3.28
N GLN A 150 -12.35 20.56 -3.93
CA GLN A 150 -11.32 21.46 -3.42
C GLN A 150 -11.64 21.92 -1.98
N LYS A 151 -12.88 22.34 -1.73
CA LYS A 151 -13.32 22.79 -0.40
C LYS A 151 -13.29 21.66 0.62
N LEU A 152 -13.75 20.46 0.26
CA LEU A 152 -13.75 19.29 1.14
C LEU A 152 -12.31 18.90 1.52
N THR A 153 -11.39 18.86 0.57
CA THR A 153 -9.98 18.54 0.81
C THR A 153 -9.30 19.57 1.70
N LEU A 154 -9.51 20.86 1.46
CA LEU A 154 -8.96 21.90 2.34
C LEU A 154 -9.50 21.79 3.76
N ASN A 155 -10.80 21.61 3.93
CA ASN A 155 -11.41 21.42 5.23
C ASN A 155 -10.84 20.19 5.96
N TRP A 156 -10.70 19.07 5.24
CA TRP A 156 -10.13 17.85 5.81
C TRP A 156 -8.67 18.03 6.23
N LEU A 157 -7.84 18.68 5.42
CA LEU A 157 -6.45 18.94 5.78
C LEU A 157 -6.30 19.80 7.03
N GLN A 158 -7.24 20.69 7.30
CA GLN A 158 -7.28 21.55 8.48
C GLN A 158 -7.75 20.82 9.76
N GLN A 159 -8.42 19.66 9.64
CA GLN A 159 -8.83 18.90 10.82
C GLN A 159 -7.61 18.47 11.66
N PRO A 160 -7.73 18.39 12.99
CA PRO A 160 -6.67 17.86 13.84
C PRO A 160 -6.24 16.46 13.40
N ASN A 161 -4.96 16.15 13.54
CA ASN A 161 -4.46 14.78 13.42
C ASN A 161 -4.43 14.14 14.80
N PRO A 162 -5.32 13.16 15.13
CA PRO A 162 -5.40 12.57 16.46
C PRO A 162 -4.20 11.67 16.80
N CYS A 163 -3.51 11.16 15.80
CA CYS A 163 -2.39 10.25 15.97
C CYS A 163 -1.18 10.61 15.06
N PRO A 164 -0.53 11.79 15.28
CA PRO A 164 0.49 12.34 14.37
C PRO A 164 1.70 11.42 14.18
N ASP A 165 2.00 10.57 15.14
CA ASP A 165 3.11 9.61 15.04
C ASP A 165 2.77 8.40 14.14
N ARG A 166 1.51 8.17 13.80
CA ARG A 166 1.02 7.02 13.05
C ARG A 166 0.27 7.38 11.77
N LEU A 167 -0.28 8.60 11.69
CA LEU A 167 -1.10 9.03 10.56
C LEU A 167 -0.41 10.08 9.71
N ILE A 168 -0.28 9.77 8.41
CA ILE A 168 0.13 10.70 7.36
C ILE A 168 -1.12 11.17 6.62
N LYS A 169 -1.38 12.47 6.58
CA LYS A 169 -2.40 13.05 5.69
C LYS A 169 -1.81 13.18 4.29
N ALA A 170 -2.54 12.68 3.30
CA ALA A 170 -2.17 12.69 1.90
C ALA A 170 -3.29 13.29 1.05
N VAL A 171 -3.07 13.52 -0.21
CA VAL A 171 -4.08 13.87 -1.21
C VAL A 171 -4.10 12.82 -2.31
N SER A 172 -5.24 12.66 -3.00
CA SER A 172 -5.32 11.70 -4.08
C SER A 172 -6.23 12.18 -5.21
N CYS A 173 -5.89 11.81 -6.43
CA CYS A 173 -6.77 11.90 -7.58
C CYS A 173 -7.15 10.49 -8.02
N HIS A 174 -8.44 10.24 -8.27
CA HIS A 174 -8.88 8.89 -8.63
C HIS A 174 -8.16 8.39 -9.89
N ALA A 175 -8.51 8.87 -11.06
CA ALA A 175 -7.89 8.46 -12.32
C ALA A 175 -8.12 9.49 -13.43
N VAL A 176 -7.37 9.39 -14.54
CA VAL A 176 -7.44 10.33 -15.67
C VAL A 176 -8.82 10.37 -16.35
N TYR A 177 -9.63 9.35 -16.16
CA TYR A 177 -10.97 9.24 -16.74
C TYR A 177 -12.11 9.72 -15.81
N THR A 178 -11.80 10.17 -14.58
CA THR A 178 -12.79 10.66 -13.60
C THR A 178 -12.44 12.01 -13.00
N VAL A 179 -11.25 12.54 -13.30
CA VAL A 179 -10.73 13.78 -12.72
C VAL A 179 -10.41 14.79 -13.83
N SER A 180 -10.88 16.04 -13.65
CA SER A 180 -10.60 17.11 -14.59
C SER A 180 -9.15 17.59 -14.51
N GLU A 181 -8.65 18.17 -15.61
CA GLU A 181 -7.31 18.80 -15.64
C GLU A 181 -7.16 19.90 -14.58
N GLU A 182 -8.23 20.68 -14.35
CA GLU A 182 -8.26 21.72 -13.33
C GLU A 182 -8.01 21.14 -11.93
N LEU A 183 -8.73 20.07 -11.59
CA LEU A 183 -8.60 19.44 -10.28
C LEU A 183 -7.23 18.75 -10.11
N PHE A 184 -6.72 18.09 -11.16
CA PHE A 184 -5.37 17.50 -11.12
C PHE A 184 -4.28 18.55 -10.84
N LYS A 185 -4.29 19.68 -11.56
CA LYS A 185 -3.31 20.75 -11.39
C LYS A 185 -3.40 21.38 -10.00
N TRP A 186 -4.64 21.66 -9.55
CA TRP A 186 -4.85 22.20 -8.20
C TRP A 186 -4.36 21.24 -7.11
N THR A 187 -4.63 19.94 -7.24
CA THR A 187 -4.15 18.93 -6.27
C THR A 187 -2.62 18.82 -6.28
N ALA A 188 -1.99 18.92 -7.46
CA ALA A 188 -0.53 18.95 -7.58
C ALA A 188 0.08 20.18 -6.86
N GLU A 189 -0.46 21.37 -7.10
CA GLU A 189 -0.03 22.61 -6.44
C GLU A 189 -0.16 22.49 -4.91
N LEU A 190 -1.32 22.06 -4.43
CA LEU A 190 -1.57 21.84 -3.00
C LEU A 190 -0.59 20.83 -2.38
N ALA A 191 -0.33 19.71 -3.07
CA ALA A 191 0.60 18.69 -2.60
C ALA A 191 2.03 19.23 -2.51
N HIS A 192 2.47 20.02 -3.49
CA HIS A 192 3.78 20.65 -3.49
C HIS A 192 3.92 21.72 -2.40
N GLU A 193 2.95 22.63 -2.27
CA GLU A 193 2.99 23.72 -1.29
C GLU A 193 3.01 23.21 0.16
N GLN A 194 2.24 22.15 0.45
CA GLN A 194 2.13 21.59 1.79
C GLN A 194 3.04 20.37 2.01
N GLY A 195 3.79 19.94 0.98
CA GLY A 195 4.68 18.79 1.06
C GLY A 195 3.97 17.46 1.34
N LEU A 196 2.75 17.29 0.81
CA LEU A 196 1.92 16.10 1.00
C LEU A 196 2.33 14.95 0.08
N HIS A 197 1.97 13.74 0.47
CA HIS A 197 1.98 12.59 -0.45
C HIS A 197 0.79 12.66 -1.40
N LEU A 198 1.01 12.20 -2.63
CA LEU A 198 0.00 12.14 -3.69
C LEU A 198 -0.20 10.69 -4.14
N HIS A 199 -1.45 10.25 -4.26
CA HIS A 199 -1.81 8.90 -4.65
C HIS A 199 -2.76 8.94 -5.85
N ILE A 200 -2.51 8.15 -6.92
CA ILE A 200 -3.28 8.17 -8.17
C ILE A 200 -3.33 6.76 -8.76
N HIS A 201 -4.49 6.33 -9.29
CA HIS A 201 -4.55 5.18 -10.20
C HIS A 201 -4.00 5.60 -11.57
N ALA A 202 -3.12 4.79 -12.15
CA ALA A 202 -2.43 5.15 -13.38
C ALA A 202 -2.20 3.96 -14.29
N CYS A 203 -2.59 4.09 -15.55
CA CYS A 203 -2.31 3.09 -16.59
C CYS A 203 -2.72 1.67 -16.16
N GLU A 204 -3.88 1.53 -15.50
CA GLU A 204 -4.38 0.26 -15.02
C GLU A 204 -4.84 -0.62 -16.18
N THR A 205 -5.61 -0.07 -17.12
CA THR A 205 -6.13 -0.80 -18.27
C THR A 205 -5.64 -0.22 -19.59
N ASP A 206 -5.57 -1.06 -20.62
CA ASP A 206 -5.30 -0.62 -22.00
C ASP A 206 -6.33 0.41 -22.47
N LYS A 207 -7.60 0.24 -22.08
CA LYS A 207 -8.67 1.21 -22.39
C LYS A 207 -8.39 2.60 -21.81
N GLU A 208 -7.97 2.71 -20.56
CA GLU A 208 -7.58 3.99 -19.95
C GLU A 208 -6.50 4.70 -20.77
N VAL A 209 -5.45 3.97 -21.15
CA VAL A 209 -4.34 4.51 -21.92
C VAL A 209 -4.77 4.92 -23.31
N CYS A 210 -5.57 4.09 -24.01
CA CYS A 210 -6.10 4.39 -25.33
C CYS A 210 -7.03 5.61 -25.31
N ASP A 211 -7.95 5.71 -24.35
CA ASP A 211 -8.85 6.85 -24.20
C ASP A 211 -8.08 8.15 -23.89
N CYS A 212 -7.07 8.09 -23.03
CA CYS A 212 -6.20 9.23 -22.73
C CYS A 212 -5.42 9.68 -23.97
N ARG A 213 -4.85 8.76 -24.73
CA ARG A 213 -4.17 9.07 -26.00
C ARG A 213 -5.14 9.64 -27.05
N GLY A 214 -6.35 9.13 -27.11
CA GLY A 214 -7.40 9.66 -27.98
C GLY A 214 -7.75 11.10 -27.65
N LYS A 215 -7.81 11.45 -26.36
CA LYS A 215 -8.20 12.78 -25.87
C LYS A 215 -7.03 13.78 -25.89
N TYR A 216 -5.85 13.36 -25.48
CA TYR A 216 -4.70 14.23 -25.21
C TYR A 216 -3.50 13.99 -26.13
N SER A 217 -3.55 12.97 -27.00
CA SER A 217 -2.46 12.53 -27.88
C SER A 217 -1.21 11.99 -27.17
N VAL A 218 -1.26 11.78 -25.86
CA VAL A 218 -0.18 11.26 -25.01
C VAL A 218 -0.74 10.29 -23.97
N SER A 219 0.15 9.57 -23.27
CA SER A 219 -0.20 8.65 -22.19
C SER A 219 -0.67 9.38 -20.92
N PRO A 220 -1.33 8.69 -19.97
CA PRO A 220 -1.62 9.26 -18.65
C PRO A 220 -0.38 9.76 -17.92
N ILE A 221 0.74 9.04 -17.97
CA ILE A 221 1.99 9.42 -17.30
C ILE A 221 2.58 10.71 -17.86
N VAL A 222 2.57 10.89 -19.18
CA VAL A 222 3.01 12.14 -19.81
C VAL A 222 2.12 13.30 -19.34
N LYS A 223 0.80 13.11 -19.26
CA LYS A 223 -0.12 14.14 -18.72
C LYS A 223 0.18 14.44 -17.25
N PHE A 224 0.42 13.43 -16.44
CA PHE A 224 0.77 13.62 -15.04
C PHE A 224 2.10 14.38 -14.88
N ALA A 225 3.07 14.15 -15.76
CA ALA A 225 4.30 14.94 -15.79
C ALA A 225 4.02 16.42 -16.16
N GLU A 226 3.22 16.68 -17.21
CA GLU A 226 2.83 18.00 -17.64
C GLU A 226 2.03 18.78 -16.56
N TRP A 227 1.25 18.06 -15.74
CA TRP A 227 0.46 18.63 -14.64
C TRP A 227 1.21 18.66 -13.30
N ASN A 228 2.52 18.34 -13.28
CA ASN A 228 3.37 18.33 -12.08
C ASN A 228 2.91 17.35 -10.98
N LEU A 229 2.29 16.24 -11.34
CA LEU A 229 1.84 15.22 -10.38
C LEU A 229 2.92 14.21 -10.02
N LEU A 230 3.97 14.07 -10.86
CA LEU A 230 5.05 13.11 -10.62
C LEU A 230 6.09 13.67 -9.64
N GLY A 231 6.55 12.82 -8.72
CA GLY A 231 7.56 13.23 -7.74
C GLY A 231 7.90 12.14 -6.71
N PRO A 232 8.89 12.40 -5.84
CA PRO A 232 9.34 11.40 -4.86
C PRO A 232 8.32 11.10 -3.76
N LYS A 233 7.26 11.90 -3.65
CA LYS A 233 6.11 11.69 -2.73
C LYS A 233 4.86 11.22 -3.47
N THR A 234 4.95 10.89 -4.76
CA THR A 234 3.84 10.35 -5.54
C THR A 234 3.90 8.85 -5.62
N VAL A 235 2.76 8.21 -5.39
CA VAL A 235 2.53 6.77 -5.55
C VAL A 235 1.49 6.58 -6.66
N LEU A 236 1.86 5.84 -7.70
CA LEU A 236 0.97 5.46 -8.79
C LEU A 236 0.54 4.00 -8.61
N ALA A 237 -0.75 3.77 -8.42
CA ALA A 237 -1.33 2.43 -8.29
C ALA A 237 -1.51 1.79 -9.67
N HIS A 238 -1.39 0.47 -9.72
CA HIS A 238 -1.45 -0.43 -10.88
C HIS A 238 -0.26 -0.29 -11.83
N ALA A 239 -0.10 0.80 -12.58
CA ALA A 239 1.03 1.07 -13.47
C ALA A 239 1.38 -0.10 -14.42
N ILE A 240 0.36 -0.69 -15.05
CA ILE A 240 0.48 -1.90 -15.89
C ILE A 240 0.90 -1.57 -17.31
N HIS A 241 0.17 -0.64 -17.95
CA HIS A 241 0.30 -0.33 -19.39
C HIS A 241 1.22 0.88 -19.60
N LEU A 242 2.53 0.71 -19.32
CA LEU A 242 3.55 1.73 -19.44
C LEU A 242 4.41 1.52 -20.71
N ASP A 243 4.71 2.59 -21.44
CA ASP A 243 5.73 2.58 -22.49
C ASP A 243 7.10 3.07 -21.97
N ASP A 244 8.10 3.16 -22.88
CA ASP A 244 9.47 3.54 -22.51
C ASP A 244 9.57 5.01 -22.08
N GLU A 245 8.73 5.90 -22.65
CA GLU A 245 8.67 7.31 -22.25
C GLU A 245 8.10 7.46 -20.85
N ASP A 246 7.03 6.74 -20.55
CA ASP A 246 6.41 6.69 -19.22
C ASP A 246 7.43 6.27 -18.15
N ILE A 247 8.15 5.18 -18.40
CA ILE A 247 9.17 4.65 -17.48
C ILE A 247 10.29 5.68 -17.26
N LYS A 248 10.71 6.37 -18.31
CA LYS A 248 11.73 7.42 -18.22
C LYS A 248 11.26 8.59 -17.33
N LEU A 249 10.03 9.06 -17.50
CA LEU A 249 9.44 10.14 -16.68
C LEU A 249 9.31 9.73 -15.21
N ILE A 250 8.82 8.53 -14.94
CA ILE A 250 8.73 7.95 -13.60
C ILE A 250 10.12 7.87 -12.94
N LYS A 251 11.12 7.41 -13.69
CA LYS A 251 12.51 7.34 -13.22
C LYS A 251 13.08 8.70 -12.86
N GLN A 252 12.90 9.69 -13.73
CA GLN A 252 13.41 11.05 -13.54
C GLN A 252 12.77 11.77 -12.35
N SER A 253 11.48 11.58 -12.16
CA SER A 253 10.73 12.19 -11.06
C SER A 253 10.95 11.51 -9.71
N GLY A 254 11.39 10.25 -9.69
CA GLY A 254 11.54 9.46 -8.49
C GLY A 254 10.21 8.95 -7.90
N THR A 255 9.15 8.95 -8.69
CA THR A 255 7.82 8.42 -8.36
C THR A 255 7.87 6.93 -8.00
N PHE A 256 7.02 6.51 -7.06
CA PHE A 256 6.84 5.11 -6.68
C PHE A 256 5.67 4.48 -7.44
N LEU A 257 5.79 3.18 -7.72
CA LEU A 257 4.74 2.37 -8.32
C LEU A 257 4.25 1.34 -7.32
N THR A 258 2.94 1.18 -7.20
CA THR A 258 2.31 0.12 -6.41
C THR A 258 1.60 -0.84 -7.35
N THR A 259 1.95 -2.12 -7.32
CA THR A 259 1.19 -3.16 -8.03
C THR A 259 0.22 -3.87 -7.08
N ASN A 260 -0.92 -4.29 -7.61
CA ASN A 260 -2.01 -4.94 -6.90
C ASN A 260 -2.36 -6.26 -7.61
N PRO A 261 -1.52 -7.30 -7.46
CA PRO A 261 -1.59 -8.51 -8.29
C PRO A 261 -2.95 -9.19 -8.33
N ALA A 262 -3.60 -9.38 -7.19
CA ALA A 262 -4.91 -10.06 -7.13
C ALA A 262 -5.99 -9.26 -7.87
N SER A 263 -6.09 -7.96 -7.60
CA SER A 263 -7.05 -7.08 -8.28
C SER A 263 -6.80 -7.01 -9.78
N ASN A 264 -5.53 -6.80 -10.20
CA ASN A 264 -5.15 -6.75 -11.61
C ASN A 264 -5.53 -8.02 -12.38
N LEU A 265 -5.36 -9.18 -11.75
CA LEU A 265 -5.73 -10.48 -12.33
C LEU A 265 -7.25 -10.69 -12.34
N LYS A 266 -7.93 -10.37 -11.24
CA LYS A 266 -9.37 -10.58 -11.10
C LYS A 266 -10.18 -9.72 -12.07
N LEU A 267 -9.79 -8.46 -12.25
CA LEU A 267 -10.42 -7.52 -13.19
C LEU A 267 -9.87 -7.64 -14.62
N VAL A 268 -8.88 -8.51 -14.84
CA VAL A 268 -8.19 -8.69 -16.13
C VAL A 268 -7.61 -7.37 -16.65
N SER A 269 -7.14 -6.50 -15.72
CA SER A 269 -6.53 -5.20 -16.07
C SER A 269 -5.20 -5.39 -16.81
N GLY A 270 -4.46 -6.48 -16.53
CA GLY A 270 -3.20 -6.84 -17.18
C GLY A 270 -2.14 -7.37 -16.21
N LEU A 271 -0.92 -7.56 -16.73
CA LEU A 271 0.21 -8.06 -15.96
C LEU A 271 1.27 -6.96 -15.76
N PHE A 272 1.56 -6.64 -14.50
CA PHE A 272 2.58 -5.65 -14.16
C PHE A 272 3.97 -6.07 -14.67
N PRO A 273 4.70 -5.25 -15.46
CA PRO A 273 5.93 -5.66 -16.12
C PRO A 273 7.15 -5.60 -15.17
N PHE A 274 7.12 -6.41 -14.10
CA PHE A 274 8.04 -6.32 -12.96
C PHE A 274 9.51 -6.42 -13.37
N GLN A 275 9.89 -7.39 -14.20
CA GLN A 275 11.31 -7.60 -14.53
C GLN A 275 11.93 -6.37 -15.20
N LYS A 276 11.20 -5.72 -16.10
CA LYS A 276 11.64 -4.49 -16.77
C LYS A 276 11.71 -3.34 -15.78
N LEU A 277 10.65 -3.15 -14.99
CA LEU A 277 10.56 -2.03 -14.05
C LEU A 277 11.53 -2.15 -12.88
N GLN A 278 11.84 -3.37 -12.41
CA GLN A 278 12.84 -3.56 -11.35
C GLN A 278 14.25 -3.13 -11.79
N GLN A 279 14.59 -3.35 -13.05
CA GLN A 279 15.87 -2.93 -13.62
C GLN A 279 15.96 -1.41 -13.77
N GLU A 280 14.88 -0.78 -14.23
CA GLU A 280 14.83 0.66 -14.50
C GLU A 280 14.57 1.50 -13.24
N LEU A 281 13.82 0.98 -12.27
CA LEU A 281 13.32 1.67 -11.10
C LEU A 281 13.69 0.92 -9.80
N PRO A 282 14.97 0.68 -9.51
CA PRO A 282 15.37 -0.12 -8.35
C PRO A 282 14.87 0.49 -7.03
N GLY A 283 14.14 -0.32 -6.24
CA GLY A 283 13.59 0.10 -4.94
C GLY A 283 12.42 1.08 -5.00
N LYS A 284 11.80 1.26 -6.18
CA LYS A 284 10.62 2.12 -6.40
C LYS A 284 9.32 1.35 -6.59
N ILE A 285 9.39 0.03 -6.65
CA ILE A 285 8.21 -0.82 -6.76
C ILE A 285 7.78 -1.23 -5.36
N THR A 286 6.49 -1.07 -5.08
CA THR A 286 5.82 -1.41 -3.84
C THR A 286 4.63 -2.33 -4.11
N LEU A 287 3.97 -2.83 -3.08
CA LEU A 287 2.89 -3.79 -3.17
C LEU A 287 1.66 -3.28 -2.41
N GLY A 288 0.48 -3.46 -2.98
CA GLY A 288 -0.80 -3.14 -2.38
C GLY A 288 -1.83 -4.23 -2.63
N THR A 289 -2.90 -4.22 -1.87
CA THR A 289 -4.00 -5.18 -2.00
C THR A 289 -5.15 -4.66 -2.86
N ASP A 290 -5.23 -3.33 -3.07
CA ASP A 290 -6.44 -2.69 -3.55
C ASP A 290 -7.62 -2.88 -2.59
N GLY A 291 -8.87 -2.67 -3.02
CA GLY A 291 -10.06 -2.89 -2.23
C GLY A 291 -10.48 -4.36 -2.14
N ALA A 292 -11.10 -4.75 -1.03
CA ALA A 292 -11.60 -6.12 -0.84
C ALA A 292 -12.77 -6.47 -1.79
N SER A 293 -13.31 -5.55 -2.54
CA SER A 293 -14.30 -5.82 -3.59
C SER A 293 -13.64 -6.32 -4.89
N SER A 294 -12.44 -5.85 -5.23
CA SER A 294 -11.69 -6.29 -6.41
C SER A 294 -10.66 -7.40 -6.11
N ASN A 295 -10.36 -7.65 -4.82
CA ASN A 295 -9.39 -8.65 -4.37
C ASN A 295 -10.02 -9.80 -3.56
N ASN A 296 -11.06 -9.51 -2.78
CA ASN A 296 -11.74 -10.35 -1.79
C ASN A 296 -10.97 -10.55 -0.47
N ASN A 297 -9.72 -10.13 -0.33
CA ASN A 297 -8.99 -10.06 0.95
C ASN A 297 -7.99 -8.89 0.97
N LEU A 298 -7.35 -8.67 2.13
CA LEU A 298 -6.34 -7.63 2.34
C LEU A 298 -5.01 -8.24 2.83
N SER A 299 -4.68 -9.44 2.34
CA SER A 299 -3.51 -10.21 2.75
C SER A 299 -2.29 -9.91 1.87
N MET A 300 -1.31 -9.21 2.41
CA MET A 300 -0.03 -8.98 1.74
C MET A 300 0.74 -10.28 1.47
N LEU A 301 0.50 -11.35 2.23
CA LEU A 301 1.10 -12.67 1.98
C LEU A 301 0.61 -13.26 0.64
N GLU A 302 -0.68 -13.14 0.36
CA GLU A 302 -1.25 -13.59 -0.91
C GLU A 302 -0.75 -12.74 -2.08
N GLU A 303 -0.71 -11.42 -1.91
CA GLU A 303 -0.18 -10.52 -2.92
C GLU A 303 1.28 -10.82 -3.26
N MET A 304 2.13 -11.07 -2.26
CA MET A 304 3.52 -11.46 -2.50
C MET A 304 3.64 -12.74 -3.32
N LYS A 305 2.83 -13.76 -3.02
CA LYS A 305 2.82 -15.02 -3.76
C LYS A 305 2.41 -14.83 -5.21
N LEU A 306 1.28 -14.15 -5.44
CA LEU A 306 0.78 -13.84 -6.78
C LEU A 306 1.80 -13.02 -7.57
N PHE A 307 2.34 -11.96 -6.96
CA PHE A 307 3.31 -11.10 -7.60
C PHE A 307 4.56 -11.86 -8.08
N SER A 308 5.13 -12.72 -7.22
CA SER A 308 6.29 -13.53 -7.59
C SER A 308 5.97 -14.50 -8.73
N LEU A 309 4.88 -15.27 -8.61
CA LEU A 309 4.51 -16.29 -9.58
C LEU A 309 4.16 -15.68 -10.95
N VAL A 310 3.38 -14.60 -10.96
CA VAL A 310 3.00 -13.91 -12.19
C VAL A 310 4.23 -13.27 -12.87
N SER A 311 5.13 -12.66 -12.09
CA SER A 311 6.37 -12.09 -12.63
C SER A 311 7.25 -13.13 -13.31
N LYS A 312 7.41 -14.33 -12.70
CA LYS A 312 8.15 -15.45 -13.30
C LYS A 312 7.50 -15.94 -14.59
N TRP A 313 6.18 -16.09 -14.56
CA TRP A 313 5.43 -16.54 -15.72
C TRP A 313 5.49 -15.53 -16.87
N GLN A 314 5.27 -14.25 -16.61
CA GLN A 314 5.33 -13.20 -17.60
C GLN A 314 6.73 -13.09 -18.25
N ALA A 315 7.77 -13.17 -17.44
CA ALA A 315 9.14 -13.11 -17.89
C ALA A 315 9.66 -14.41 -18.53
N GLN A 316 8.91 -15.53 -18.43
CA GLN A 316 9.36 -16.88 -18.79
C GLN A 316 10.75 -17.19 -18.18
N ASN A 317 10.97 -16.71 -16.95
CA ASN A 317 12.26 -16.79 -16.26
C ASN A 317 12.07 -17.02 -14.76
N ALA A 318 12.58 -18.13 -14.24
CA ALA A 318 12.52 -18.44 -12.81
C ALA A 318 13.29 -17.46 -11.91
N LEU A 319 14.19 -16.66 -12.47
CA LEU A 319 14.94 -15.62 -11.76
C LEU A 319 14.23 -14.25 -11.71
N ALA A 320 13.09 -14.09 -12.35
CA ALA A 320 12.25 -12.92 -12.17
C ALA A 320 11.47 -13.03 -10.83
N GLY A 321 11.14 -11.91 -10.19
CA GLY A 321 10.33 -11.88 -8.97
C GLY A 321 10.92 -12.75 -7.85
N LEU A 322 12.19 -12.55 -7.53
CA LEU A 322 12.84 -13.27 -6.43
C LEU A 322 12.19 -12.95 -5.08
N ASP A 323 12.16 -13.91 -4.19
CA ASP A 323 11.56 -13.82 -2.85
C ASP A 323 12.00 -12.55 -2.08
N LYS A 324 13.30 -12.24 -2.09
CA LYS A 324 13.84 -11.04 -1.42
C LYS A 324 13.38 -9.73 -2.03
N ASP A 325 13.22 -9.68 -3.36
CA ASP A 325 12.77 -8.48 -4.06
C ASP A 325 11.28 -8.23 -3.81
N ILE A 326 10.49 -9.30 -3.86
CA ILE A 326 9.06 -9.25 -3.55
C ILE A 326 8.82 -8.87 -2.09
N PHE A 327 9.56 -9.48 -1.16
CA PHE A 327 9.48 -9.13 0.26
C PHE A 327 9.90 -7.68 0.52
N ALA A 328 10.92 -7.17 -0.19
CA ALA A 328 11.31 -5.77 -0.12
C ALA A 328 10.23 -4.82 -0.66
N ALA A 329 9.50 -5.21 -1.72
CA ALA A 329 8.36 -4.44 -2.23
C ALA A 329 7.22 -4.33 -1.20
N ALA A 330 6.96 -5.41 -0.45
CA ALA A 330 5.95 -5.46 0.59
C ALA A 330 6.38 -4.81 1.93
N THR A 331 7.64 -4.42 2.11
CA THR A 331 8.17 -3.90 3.38
C THR A 331 8.93 -2.61 3.19
N ARG A 332 10.28 -2.69 3.03
CA ARG A 332 11.19 -1.55 2.96
C ARG A 332 10.83 -0.52 1.89
N ASN A 333 10.44 -0.96 0.70
CA ASN A 333 10.12 -0.05 -0.39
C ASN A 333 8.83 0.73 -0.06
N GLY A 334 7.81 0.06 0.50
CA GLY A 334 6.58 0.70 0.97
C GLY A 334 6.85 1.76 2.04
N ALA A 335 7.65 1.44 3.06
CA ALA A 335 8.06 2.41 4.07
C ALA A 335 8.76 3.63 3.45
N ARG A 336 9.67 3.42 2.49
CA ARG A 336 10.39 4.49 1.78
C ARG A 336 9.47 5.37 0.92
N ALA A 337 8.42 4.79 0.32
CA ALA A 337 7.44 5.54 -0.48
C ALA A 337 6.75 6.63 0.36
N PHE A 338 6.58 6.39 1.66
CA PHE A 338 5.98 7.34 2.60
C PHE A 338 7.01 8.05 3.50
N GLY A 339 8.30 7.99 3.16
CA GLY A 339 9.36 8.71 3.88
C GLY A 339 9.63 8.18 5.30
N LEU A 340 9.22 6.96 5.62
CA LEU A 340 9.37 6.36 6.92
C LEU A 340 10.71 5.63 7.04
N ASN A 341 11.44 5.87 8.13
CA ASN A 341 12.59 5.04 8.52
C ASN A 341 12.08 3.74 9.17
N ALA A 342 11.60 2.82 8.35
CA ALA A 342 10.90 1.61 8.74
C ALA A 342 11.04 0.51 7.67
N GLY A 343 10.32 -0.61 7.83
CA GLY A 343 10.36 -1.75 6.90
C GLY A 343 11.66 -2.53 6.94
N ILE A 344 12.44 -2.36 8.01
CA ILE A 344 13.70 -3.07 8.31
C ILE A 344 13.79 -3.29 9.82
N ILE A 345 14.51 -4.34 10.23
CA ILE A 345 14.85 -4.57 11.65
C ILE A 345 16.26 -4.02 11.86
N ALA A 346 16.35 -2.79 12.35
CA ALA A 346 17.62 -2.11 12.59
C ALA A 346 17.47 -1.04 13.69
N GLU A 347 18.53 -0.80 14.47
CA GLU A 347 18.53 0.24 15.49
C GLU A 347 18.22 1.62 14.90
N GLY A 348 17.34 2.38 15.56
CA GLY A 348 16.84 3.67 15.13
C GLY A 348 15.64 3.64 14.16
N ALA A 349 15.33 2.50 13.53
CA ALA A 349 14.12 2.35 12.71
C ALA A 349 12.86 2.24 13.59
N LEU A 350 11.70 2.59 13.01
CA LEU A 350 10.40 2.31 13.64
C LEU A 350 10.24 0.81 13.87
N ALA A 351 9.75 0.43 15.03
CA ALA A 351 9.62 -0.97 15.44
C ALA A 351 8.32 -1.62 14.91
N ASP A 352 8.00 -1.35 13.66
CA ASP A 352 6.87 -1.93 12.94
C ASP A 352 7.29 -3.33 12.43
N CYS A 353 6.99 -4.37 13.20
CA CYS A 353 7.47 -5.73 12.96
C CYS A 353 6.39 -6.79 13.17
N ILE A 354 6.66 -7.98 12.67
CA ILE A 354 5.90 -9.21 12.92
C ILE A 354 6.79 -10.27 13.54
N LEU A 355 6.22 -11.11 14.37
CA LEU A 355 6.85 -12.33 14.86
C LEU A 355 6.29 -13.51 14.05
N VAL A 356 7.18 -14.35 13.54
CA VAL A 356 6.83 -15.52 12.71
C VAL A 356 7.13 -16.79 13.50
N ASP A 357 6.10 -17.60 13.74
CA ASP A 357 6.24 -18.89 14.43
C ASP A 357 6.98 -19.90 13.55
N LEU A 358 8.24 -20.20 13.87
CA LEU A 358 9.07 -21.14 13.12
C LEU A 358 8.65 -22.61 13.31
N ASN A 359 7.76 -22.90 14.27
CA ASN A 359 7.22 -24.24 14.49
C ASN A 359 5.89 -24.47 13.72
N ASN A 360 5.35 -23.42 13.10
CA ASN A 360 4.15 -23.54 12.29
C ASN A 360 4.39 -24.51 11.10
N PRO A 361 3.46 -25.44 10.81
CA PRO A 361 3.63 -26.42 9.74
C PRO A 361 3.83 -25.81 8.35
N PHE A 362 3.32 -24.60 8.08
CA PHE A 362 3.52 -23.91 6.80
C PHE A 362 4.91 -23.26 6.67
N ILE A 363 5.67 -23.14 7.77
CA ILE A 363 7.03 -22.61 7.79
C ILE A 363 8.07 -23.74 7.89
N THR A 364 7.68 -24.89 8.43
CA THR A 364 8.59 -26.03 8.71
C THR A 364 8.60 -27.03 7.53
N PRO A 365 9.81 -27.45 7.02
CA PRO A 365 11.16 -27.03 7.40
C PRO A 365 11.52 -25.64 6.85
N CYS A 366 12.30 -24.86 7.58
CA CYS A 366 12.68 -23.51 7.20
C CYS A 366 14.12 -23.43 6.65
N TYR A 367 14.33 -23.69 5.37
CA TYR A 367 15.64 -23.52 4.70
C TYR A 367 15.87 -22.07 4.25
N ASN A 368 14.81 -21.36 3.90
CA ASN A 368 14.82 -19.96 3.50
C ASN A 368 13.52 -19.30 3.97
N LEU A 369 13.61 -18.49 5.01
CA LEU A 369 12.46 -17.85 5.62
C LEU A 369 11.74 -16.90 4.64
N PHE A 370 12.48 -16.12 3.84
CA PHE A 370 11.85 -15.21 2.86
C PHE A 370 11.07 -15.99 1.79
N SER A 371 11.62 -17.11 1.33
CA SER A 371 10.91 -17.99 0.39
C SER A 371 9.64 -18.55 1.01
N ASN A 372 9.70 -19.04 2.27
CA ASN A 372 8.51 -19.55 2.95
C ASN A 372 7.46 -18.44 3.17
N MET A 373 7.88 -17.22 3.54
CA MET A 373 6.97 -16.08 3.68
C MET A 373 6.27 -15.70 2.37
N VAL A 374 6.98 -15.77 1.24
CA VAL A 374 6.41 -15.43 -0.08
C VAL A 374 5.50 -16.55 -0.63
N TYR A 375 5.86 -17.83 -0.43
CA TYR A 375 5.17 -18.91 -1.16
C TYR A 375 4.30 -19.80 -0.30
N ALA A 376 4.52 -19.88 0.99
CA ALA A 376 3.89 -20.89 1.86
C ALA A 376 3.11 -20.31 3.06
N ALA A 377 3.60 -19.21 3.66
CA ALA A 377 3.01 -18.64 4.86
C ALA A 377 1.58 -18.14 4.64
N ASP A 378 0.76 -18.30 5.66
CA ASP A 378 -0.52 -17.63 5.82
C ASP A 378 -0.57 -16.86 7.15
N SER A 379 -1.71 -16.24 7.46
CA SER A 379 -1.88 -15.43 8.67
C SER A 379 -1.69 -16.22 9.98
N SER A 380 -1.81 -17.55 9.97
CA SER A 380 -1.57 -18.39 11.16
C SER A 380 -0.10 -18.47 11.55
N CYS A 381 0.80 -18.11 10.63
CA CYS A 381 2.25 -18.05 10.89
C CYS A 381 2.66 -16.80 11.65
N ILE A 382 1.78 -15.82 11.79
CA ILE A 382 2.06 -14.50 12.38
C ILE A 382 1.45 -14.44 13.79
N SER A 383 2.27 -14.05 14.77
CA SER A 383 1.93 -13.94 16.18
C SER A 383 1.90 -12.50 16.64
#